data_67e8854bae3ca9db69768efd6e5fef89
#
_entry.id   67e8854bae3ca9db69768efd6e5fef89
#
_cell.length_a   1.000
_cell.length_b   1.000
_cell.length_c   1.000
_cell.angle_alpha   90.00
_cell.angle_beta   90.00
_cell.angle_gamma   90.00
#
_symmetry.space_group_name_H-M   'P 1'
#
loop_
_entity.id
_entity.type
_entity.pdbx_description
1 polymer ?
#
loop_
_entity_poly.entity_id
_entity_poly.type
_entity_poly.pdbx_seq_one_letter_code
_entity_poly.pdbx_strand_id
1 'polypeptide(L)'
;PVEAQIQWLMTQWRAYPAKVRFAMNKIMTGGFRLGVSRAMVLRALSEASGLPAPLLAQRFMGWTRQLPSADRLEALLADQRSESSSEQVLPFCLAQSFDQDYSAMGEARNWQVEWKWDGIRVQWIAGKAQSYLWSRGEELMSEQFPDLTIESFRHMIPVGTLIDAELVAWDPNLNQVAGFAALQTRLNRKRVNTALTRSHPVVLIAYDLLRLGDEDLRQQALSMRREKLHVLAAKLSGALMLSPCFSLSRWTDLAELRHQASQLRAEGLMLKHRDSHYGLGRSKMYQGDGLRGGWWKWKQDPFTLDAVLIYAQAGHGRRANLYTDYTFAVRSPNGWLSLAKAYSGLSDAEIREVDARIRKTTREQFGPVRVVEPSMVFEIAFEAIAPSKRHKAGFALRFPRMLRWRRDKRIEDADSIERLHELYRMTGA
;
A
#
# COMPACT_ATOMS: atom_id res chain seq x y z
N PRO A 1 36.68 -10.93 14.10
CA PRO A 1 36.73 -12.30 13.60
C PRO A 1 35.41 -13.00 13.88
N VAL A 2 34.90 -13.80 12.98
CA VAL A 2 33.61 -14.51 13.10
C VAL A 2 33.59 -15.40 14.34
N GLU A 3 34.70 -16.03 14.64
CA GLU A 3 34.85 -16.90 15.81
C GLU A 3 34.65 -16.19 17.14
N ALA A 4 35.17 -14.98 17.28
CA ALA A 4 34.94 -14.18 18.49
C ALA A 4 33.46 -13.78 18.65
N GLN A 5 32.76 -13.50 17.54
CA GLN A 5 31.32 -13.22 17.55
C GLN A 5 30.51 -14.46 17.97
N ILE A 6 30.89 -15.65 17.46
CA ILE A 6 30.25 -16.92 17.81
C ILE A 6 30.45 -17.21 19.29
N GLN A 7 31.67 -17.07 19.80
CA GLN A 7 32.01 -17.31 21.22
C GLN A 7 31.25 -16.37 22.14
N TRP A 8 31.19 -15.08 21.79
CA TRP A 8 30.41 -14.10 22.52
C TRP A 8 28.92 -14.46 22.55
N LEU A 9 28.36 -14.82 21.39
CA LEU A 9 26.97 -15.20 21.28
C LEU A 9 26.62 -16.44 22.11
N MET A 10 27.46 -17.46 22.05
CA MET A 10 27.29 -18.68 22.86
C MET A 10 27.36 -18.40 24.37
N THR A 11 28.25 -17.49 24.78
CA THR A 11 28.36 -17.06 26.17
C THR A 11 27.07 -16.36 26.63
N GLN A 12 26.55 -15.43 25.80
CA GLN A 12 25.28 -14.75 26.12
C GLN A 12 24.09 -15.73 26.15
N TRP A 13 24.04 -16.67 25.21
CA TRP A 13 22.95 -17.67 25.19
C TRP A 13 22.96 -18.60 26.40
N ARG A 14 24.13 -18.89 26.96
CA ARG A 14 24.24 -19.69 28.21
C ARG A 14 23.86 -18.87 29.44
N ALA A 15 24.16 -17.59 29.43
CA ALA A 15 23.93 -16.70 30.58
C ALA A 15 22.45 -16.27 30.75
N TYR A 16 21.67 -16.20 29.65
CA TYR A 16 20.33 -15.64 29.71
C TYR A 16 19.20 -16.69 29.64
N PRO A 17 18.05 -16.44 30.32
CA PRO A 17 16.84 -17.25 30.21
C PRO A 17 16.30 -17.28 28.77
N ALA A 18 15.49 -18.28 28.44
CA ALA A 18 14.96 -18.50 27.10
C ALA A 18 14.21 -17.30 26.50
N LYS A 19 13.44 -16.55 27.30
CA LYS A 19 12.71 -15.36 26.87
C LYS A 19 13.66 -14.23 26.46
N VAL A 20 14.73 -14.03 27.22
CA VAL A 20 15.76 -13.01 26.92
C VAL A 20 16.56 -13.39 25.69
N ARG A 21 16.95 -14.67 25.56
CA ARG A 21 17.59 -15.19 24.35
C ARG A 21 16.73 -15.00 23.11
N PHE A 22 15.42 -15.26 23.21
CA PHE A 22 14.49 -15.02 22.11
C PHE A 22 14.47 -13.55 21.68
N ALA A 23 14.35 -12.61 22.64
CA ALA A 23 14.38 -11.19 22.38
C ALA A 23 15.71 -10.75 21.74
N MET A 24 16.85 -11.20 22.30
CA MET A 24 18.18 -10.94 21.77
C MET A 24 18.34 -11.41 20.32
N ASN A 25 17.91 -12.63 20.02
CA ASN A 25 17.95 -13.16 18.65
C ASN A 25 17.10 -12.33 17.68
N LYS A 26 15.92 -11.88 18.13
CA LYS A 26 15.06 -11.00 17.34
C LYS A 26 15.71 -9.65 17.02
N ILE A 27 16.39 -9.05 17.98
CA ILE A 27 17.15 -7.79 17.79
C ILE A 27 18.28 -8.01 16.79
N MET A 28 19.08 -9.07 16.99
CA MET A 28 20.27 -9.35 16.18
C MET A 28 19.90 -9.68 14.71
N THR A 29 18.80 -10.37 14.49
CA THR A 29 18.33 -10.73 13.14
C THR A 29 17.53 -9.64 12.45
N GLY A 30 17.30 -8.50 13.09
CA GLY A 30 16.44 -7.43 12.56
C GLY A 30 14.97 -7.81 12.37
N GLY A 31 14.61 -9.05 12.75
CA GLY A 31 13.27 -9.62 12.58
C GLY A 31 12.34 -9.39 13.79
N PHE A 32 12.36 -8.21 14.37
CA PHE A 32 11.66 -7.90 15.62
C PHE A 32 10.14 -7.76 15.44
N ARG A 33 9.48 -8.86 15.07
CA ARG A 33 8.01 -8.95 14.97
C ARG A 33 7.46 -9.49 16.29
N LEU A 34 6.95 -8.59 17.13
CA LEU A 34 6.32 -8.96 18.42
C LEU A 34 4.81 -9.18 18.32
N GLY A 35 4.21 -9.02 17.14
CA GLY A 35 2.76 -9.03 16.98
C GLY A 35 2.07 -7.77 17.54
N VAL A 36 2.85 -6.75 17.91
CA VAL A 36 2.35 -5.45 18.38
C VAL A 36 2.24 -4.50 17.19
N SER A 37 1.02 -4.06 16.91
CA SER A 37 0.78 -3.07 15.87
C SER A 37 1.03 -1.65 16.39
N ARG A 38 1.37 -0.72 15.49
CA ARG A 38 1.46 0.71 15.82
C ARG A 38 0.19 1.22 16.54
N ALA A 39 -0.98 0.79 16.10
CA ALA A 39 -2.25 1.18 16.72
C ALA A 39 -2.35 0.70 18.17
N MET A 40 -1.81 -0.46 18.50
CA MET A 40 -1.76 -0.95 19.89
C MET A 40 -0.82 -0.11 20.74
N VAL A 41 0.36 0.25 20.21
CA VAL A 41 1.33 1.12 20.91
C VAL A 41 0.70 2.48 21.19
N LEU A 42 0.08 3.10 20.19
CA LEU A 42 -0.56 4.42 20.35
C LEU A 42 -1.71 4.39 21.36
N ARG A 43 -2.50 3.30 21.38
CA ARG A 43 -3.55 3.13 22.39
C ARG A 43 -2.97 3.00 23.79
N ALA A 44 -1.97 2.16 23.98
CA ALA A 44 -1.31 1.97 25.27
C ALA A 44 -0.69 3.27 25.76
N LEU A 45 -0.04 4.04 24.89
CA LEU A 45 0.50 5.36 25.22
C LEU A 45 -0.61 6.36 25.58
N SER A 46 -1.72 6.35 24.88
CA SER A 46 -2.88 7.20 25.17
C SER A 46 -3.49 6.88 26.52
N GLU A 47 -3.66 5.60 26.85
CA GLU A 47 -4.17 5.14 28.15
C GLU A 47 -3.19 5.52 29.28
N ALA A 48 -1.89 5.38 29.07
CA ALA A 48 -0.88 5.68 30.09
C ALA A 48 -0.66 7.18 30.32
N SER A 49 -0.76 8.01 29.28
CA SER A 49 -0.46 9.44 29.35
C SER A 49 -1.69 10.34 29.49
N GLY A 50 -2.89 9.83 29.22
CA GLY A 50 -4.11 10.63 29.12
C GLY A 50 -4.21 11.49 27.84
N LEU A 51 -3.18 11.47 26.98
CA LEU A 51 -3.15 12.25 25.74
C LEU A 51 -4.01 11.60 24.66
N PRO A 52 -4.71 12.37 23.82
CA PRO A 52 -5.50 11.83 22.73
C PRO A 52 -4.66 11.00 21.73
N ALA A 53 -5.12 9.80 21.38
CA ALA A 53 -4.44 8.93 20.43
C ALA A 53 -4.14 9.60 19.06
N PRO A 54 -4.98 10.49 18.49
CA PRO A 54 -4.64 11.25 17.29
C PRO A 54 -3.41 12.15 17.44
N LEU A 55 -3.27 12.81 18.59
CA LEU A 55 -2.11 13.65 18.90
C LEU A 55 -0.83 12.81 18.97
N LEU A 56 -0.89 11.70 19.70
CA LEU A 56 0.24 10.75 19.79
C LEU A 56 0.58 10.16 18.42
N ALA A 57 -0.41 9.83 17.59
CA ALA A 57 -0.20 9.33 16.24
C ALA A 57 0.54 10.36 15.37
N GLN A 58 0.20 11.62 15.48
CA GLN A 58 0.87 12.72 14.78
C GLN A 58 2.32 12.88 15.25
N ARG A 59 2.55 12.92 16.56
CA ARG A 59 3.89 13.04 17.13
C ARG A 59 4.79 11.82 16.85
N PHE A 60 4.17 10.66 16.66
CA PHE A 60 4.87 9.40 16.37
C PHE A 60 5.25 9.25 14.87
N MET A 61 4.81 10.15 14.01
CA MET A 61 5.19 10.14 12.60
C MET A 61 6.68 10.38 12.42
N GLY A 62 7.32 9.60 11.55
CA GLY A 62 8.75 9.69 11.29
C GLY A 62 9.67 9.02 12.34
N TRP A 63 9.12 8.46 13.41
CA TRP A 63 9.91 7.78 14.46
C TRP A 63 10.63 6.51 13.99
N THR A 64 10.14 5.87 12.94
CA THR A 64 10.67 4.60 12.44
C THR A 64 12.10 4.69 11.89
N ARG A 65 12.60 5.89 11.63
CA ARG A 65 13.94 6.14 11.06
C ARG A 65 15.02 6.50 12.07
N GLN A 66 14.68 6.70 13.32
CA GLN A 66 15.63 7.13 14.33
C GLN A 66 15.57 6.20 15.55
N LEU A 67 16.72 5.94 16.16
CA LEU A 67 16.76 5.13 17.38
C LEU A 67 15.93 5.80 18.49
N PRO A 68 15.11 5.03 19.21
CA PRO A 68 14.36 5.56 20.35
C PRO A 68 15.34 6.02 21.44
N SER A 69 15.08 7.20 22.03
CA SER A 69 15.77 7.70 23.20
C SER A 69 14.75 8.10 24.27
N ALA A 70 15.18 8.19 25.52
CA ALA A 70 14.33 8.63 26.63
C ALA A 70 13.78 10.04 26.36
N ASP A 71 14.63 10.98 25.93
CA ASP A 71 14.25 12.37 25.63
C ASP A 71 13.15 12.45 24.55
N ARG A 72 13.18 11.54 23.56
CA ARG A 72 12.17 11.48 22.52
C ARG A 72 10.85 10.92 23.02
N LEU A 73 10.89 9.94 23.91
CA LEU A 73 9.70 9.43 24.54
C LEU A 73 9.08 10.52 25.44
N GLU A 74 9.87 11.24 26.17
CA GLU A 74 9.42 12.40 26.96
C GLU A 74 8.81 13.48 26.10
N ALA A 75 9.45 13.83 24.97
CA ALA A 75 8.91 14.79 24.00
C ALA A 75 7.59 14.31 23.37
N LEU A 76 7.44 12.98 23.13
CA LEU A 76 6.20 12.39 22.63
C LEU A 76 5.05 12.56 23.64
N LEU A 77 5.35 12.42 24.93
CA LEU A 77 4.40 12.42 26.03
C LEU A 77 4.26 13.79 26.71
N ALA A 78 5.06 14.77 26.36
CA ALA A 78 5.00 16.10 26.95
C ALA A 78 3.62 16.74 26.76
N ASP A 79 3.06 17.29 27.84
CA ASP A 79 1.75 17.95 27.82
C ASP A 79 1.78 19.29 27.07
N GLN A 80 2.97 19.86 26.92
CA GLN A 80 3.12 21.06 26.12
C GLN A 80 2.69 20.80 24.68
N ARG A 81 1.82 21.65 24.16
CA ARG A 81 1.64 21.88 22.72
C ARG A 81 3.00 22.34 22.18
N SER A 82 3.95 21.40 22.02
CA SER A 82 5.07 21.65 21.16
C SER A 82 4.42 22.10 19.86
N GLU A 83 4.72 23.29 19.40
CA GLU A 83 4.29 23.81 18.10
C GLU A 83 4.45 22.63 17.14
N SER A 84 3.32 22.04 16.73
CA SER A 84 3.35 20.95 15.76
C SER A 84 4.00 21.60 14.56
N SER A 85 5.25 21.23 14.28
CA SER A 85 5.99 21.92 13.23
C SER A 85 5.08 21.90 12.02
N SER A 86 4.83 23.06 11.43
CA SER A 86 3.98 23.21 10.23
C SER A 86 4.46 22.30 9.08
N GLU A 87 5.59 21.64 9.27
CA GLU A 87 6.25 20.73 8.32
C GLU A 87 6.04 19.23 8.64
N GLN A 88 5.27 18.90 9.68
CA GLN A 88 4.98 17.50 10.01
C GLN A 88 3.87 16.90 9.14
N VAL A 89 4.14 15.67 8.68
CA VAL A 89 3.14 14.80 8.04
C VAL A 89 2.05 14.41 9.04
N LEU A 90 0.82 14.30 8.55
CA LEU A 90 -0.34 13.88 9.34
C LEU A 90 -0.67 12.40 9.11
N PRO A 91 -1.26 11.72 10.10
CA PRO A 91 -1.72 10.35 9.90
C PRO A 91 -2.75 10.26 8.77
N PHE A 92 -2.60 9.25 7.91
CA PHE A 92 -3.45 9.10 6.74
C PHE A 92 -4.82 8.50 7.07
N CYS A 93 -5.88 9.09 6.53
CA CYS A 93 -7.20 8.46 6.45
C CYS A 93 -7.15 7.29 5.46
N LEU A 94 -7.65 6.11 5.84
CA LEU A 94 -7.64 4.91 5.01
C LEU A 94 -9.06 4.51 4.61
N ALA A 95 -9.24 4.27 3.32
CA ALA A 95 -10.52 3.81 2.78
C ALA A 95 -10.82 2.35 3.16
N GLN A 96 -12.09 2.06 3.42
CA GLN A 96 -12.63 0.71 3.53
C GLN A 96 -12.83 0.08 2.14
N SER A 97 -12.91 -1.23 2.07
CA SER A 97 -13.31 -1.90 0.82
C SER A 97 -14.82 -1.78 0.67
N PHE A 98 -15.25 -1.44 -0.53
CA PHE A 98 -16.66 -1.40 -0.89
C PHE A 98 -17.08 -2.78 -1.40
N ASP A 99 -18.14 -3.33 -0.81
CA ASP A 99 -18.70 -4.66 -1.11
C ASP A 99 -19.99 -4.60 -1.93
N GLN A 100 -20.29 -3.43 -2.49
CA GLN A 100 -21.49 -3.14 -3.30
C GLN A 100 -22.81 -3.13 -2.51
N ASP A 101 -22.75 -3.13 -1.20
CA ASP A 101 -23.91 -2.90 -0.36
C ASP A 101 -24.14 -1.40 -0.12
N TYR A 102 -25.14 -0.85 -0.77
CA TYR A 102 -25.51 0.57 -0.66
C TYR A 102 -26.45 0.85 0.52
N SER A 103 -26.99 -0.19 1.16
CA SER A 103 -28.03 -0.04 2.19
C SER A 103 -27.60 0.84 3.35
N ALA A 104 -26.32 0.77 3.74
CA ALA A 104 -25.75 1.55 4.82
C ALA A 104 -25.16 2.91 4.38
N MET A 105 -25.17 3.23 3.07
CA MET A 105 -24.51 4.42 2.54
C MET A 105 -25.45 5.62 2.37
N GLY A 106 -26.76 5.44 2.49
CA GLY A 106 -27.73 6.51 2.29
C GLY A 106 -27.84 6.97 0.84
N GLU A 107 -28.09 8.26 0.63
CA GLU A 107 -28.34 8.80 -0.69
C GLU A 107 -27.05 9.00 -1.49
N ALA A 108 -27.07 8.63 -2.78
CA ALA A 108 -25.93 8.73 -3.68
C ALA A 108 -25.41 10.17 -3.82
N ARG A 109 -26.29 11.17 -3.82
CA ARG A 109 -25.92 12.61 -3.92
C ARG A 109 -25.05 13.14 -2.78
N ASN A 110 -25.04 12.46 -1.63
CA ASN A 110 -24.19 12.81 -0.49
C ASN A 110 -22.75 12.35 -0.66
N TRP A 111 -22.46 11.66 -1.77
CA TRP A 111 -21.15 11.11 -2.05
C TRP A 111 -20.53 11.80 -3.26
N GLN A 112 -19.22 11.96 -3.20
CA GLN A 112 -18.40 12.25 -4.36
C GLN A 112 -17.61 11.00 -4.74
N VAL A 113 -17.40 10.82 -6.04
CA VAL A 113 -16.62 9.75 -6.61
C VAL A 113 -15.40 10.31 -7.31
N GLU A 114 -14.28 9.67 -7.12
CA GLU A 114 -13.01 10.02 -7.75
C GLU A 114 -12.38 8.76 -8.34
N TRP A 115 -11.47 8.92 -9.29
CA TRP A 115 -10.65 7.80 -9.74
C TRP A 115 -9.72 7.36 -8.60
N LYS A 116 -9.59 6.05 -8.44
CA LYS A 116 -8.54 5.47 -7.61
C LYS A 116 -7.29 5.30 -8.44
N TRP A 117 -6.44 6.30 -8.42
CA TRP A 117 -5.20 6.32 -9.17
C TRP A 117 -4.22 5.23 -8.72
N ASP A 118 -3.45 4.68 -9.67
CA ASP A 118 -2.37 3.71 -9.38
C ASP A 118 -1.03 4.46 -9.28
N GLY A 119 -0.72 4.93 -8.09
CA GLY A 119 0.47 5.68 -7.80
C GLY A 119 1.01 5.43 -6.39
N ILE A 120 1.60 6.45 -5.81
CA ILE A 120 2.04 6.48 -4.43
C ILE A 120 1.29 7.59 -3.72
N ARG A 121 0.48 7.23 -2.75
CA ARG A 121 -0.16 8.23 -1.91
C ARG A 121 0.85 8.97 -1.07
N VAL A 122 0.81 10.29 -1.15
CA VAL A 122 1.74 11.20 -0.49
C VAL A 122 1.01 12.36 0.17
N GLN A 123 1.64 12.94 1.17
CA GLN A 123 1.34 14.28 1.66
C GLN A 123 2.45 15.21 1.21
N TRP A 124 2.06 16.23 0.44
CA TRP A 124 2.93 17.32 0.05
C TRP A 124 2.77 18.49 1.04
N ILE A 125 3.89 18.99 1.57
CA ILE A 125 3.90 20.01 2.62
C ILE A 125 4.72 21.20 2.15
N ALA A 126 4.15 22.39 2.18
CA ALA A 126 4.86 23.64 1.96
C ALA A 126 5.64 24.03 3.24
N GLY A 127 6.91 23.70 3.29
CA GLY A 127 7.77 24.06 4.41
C GLY A 127 8.37 25.46 4.30
N LYS A 128 9.03 25.92 5.38
CA LYS A 128 9.70 27.25 5.43
C LYS A 128 10.88 27.37 4.47
N ALA A 129 11.71 26.33 4.41
CA ALA A 129 12.92 26.30 3.58
C ALA A 129 12.69 25.59 2.23
N GLN A 130 11.89 24.54 2.22
CA GLN A 130 11.61 23.72 1.04
C GLN A 130 10.28 23.02 1.21
N SER A 131 9.77 22.43 0.14
CA SER A 131 8.61 21.54 0.23
C SER A 131 9.05 20.11 0.56
N TYR A 132 8.20 19.38 1.27
CA TYR A 132 8.43 18.00 1.67
C TYR A 132 7.38 17.08 1.03
N LEU A 133 7.84 15.92 0.59
CA LEU A 133 6.99 14.87 0.03
C LEU A 133 7.08 13.62 0.90
N TRP A 134 6.03 13.30 1.65
CA TRP A 134 5.97 12.14 2.55
C TRP A 134 5.04 11.07 2.00
N SER A 135 5.53 9.85 1.89
CA SER A 135 4.70 8.70 1.51
C SER A 135 3.80 8.23 2.66
N ARG A 136 2.76 7.47 2.31
CA ARG A 136 1.92 6.78 3.31
C ARG A 136 2.72 5.84 4.22
N GLY A 137 3.86 5.35 3.77
CA GLY A 137 4.79 4.53 4.56
C GLY A 137 5.68 5.34 5.49
N GLU A 138 5.44 6.64 5.64
CA GLU A 138 6.24 7.58 6.45
C GLU A 138 7.68 7.72 5.95
N GLU A 139 7.85 7.65 4.64
CA GLU A 139 9.13 7.87 3.99
C GLU A 139 9.17 9.25 3.35
N LEU A 140 10.24 10.00 3.65
CA LEU A 140 10.54 11.25 2.97
C LEU A 140 11.09 10.94 1.58
N MET A 141 10.37 11.39 0.55
CA MET A 141 10.64 11.08 -0.85
C MET A 141 11.11 12.29 -1.66
N SER A 142 11.39 13.42 -1.02
CA SER A 142 11.74 14.68 -1.70
C SER A 142 12.96 14.53 -2.62
N GLU A 143 13.96 13.72 -2.23
CA GLU A 143 15.18 13.50 -3.03
C GLU A 143 14.93 12.71 -4.33
N GLN A 144 13.93 11.82 -4.32
CA GLN A 144 13.52 11.05 -5.50
C GLN A 144 12.66 11.86 -6.47
N PHE A 145 12.04 12.94 -5.97
CA PHE A 145 11.11 13.77 -6.73
C PHE A 145 11.42 15.27 -6.58
N PRO A 146 12.63 15.72 -6.93
CA PRO A 146 13.06 17.10 -6.74
C PRO A 146 12.25 18.10 -7.57
N ASP A 147 11.66 17.65 -8.67
CA ASP A 147 10.77 18.43 -9.53
C ASP A 147 9.41 18.78 -8.88
N LEU A 148 9.01 18.08 -7.81
CA LEU A 148 7.80 18.37 -7.04
C LEU A 148 8.05 19.19 -5.78
N THR A 149 9.32 19.49 -5.48
CA THR A 149 9.71 20.27 -4.29
C THR A 149 10.17 21.68 -4.65
N ILE A 150 9.84 22.13 -5.87
CA ILE A 150 10.37 23.34 -6.50
C ILE A 150 9.94 24.61 -5.75
N GLU A 151 10.89 25.52 -5.59
CA GLU A 151 10.69 26.87 -5.02
C GLU A 151 9.60 27.69 -5.72
N SER A 152 9.37 27.46 -7.02
CA SER A 152 8.39 28.21 -7.81
C SER A 152 6.95 28.13 -7.27
N PHE A 153 6.59 27.06 -6.58
CA PHE A 153 5.27 26.94 -5.94
C PHE A 153 5.23 27.51 -4.52
N ARG A 154 6.39 27.57 -3.85
CA ARG A 154 6.48 27.99 -2.45
C ARG A 154 5.97 29.40 -2.20
N HIS A 155 6.22 30.32 -3.13
CA HIS A 155 5.79 31.72 -2.98
C HIS A 155 4.29 31.93 -3.20
N MET A 156 3.60 30.96 -3.81
CA MET A 156 2.16 31.04 -4.10
C MET A 156 1.29 30.34 -3.05
N ILE A 157 1.91 29.58 -2.15
CA ILE A 157 1.23 28.74 -1.16
C ILE A 157 1.67 29.16 0.24
N PRO A 158 0.73 29.35 1.19
CA PRO A 158 1.09 29.61 2.58
C PRO A 158 1.96 28.50 3.16
N VAL A 159 3.03 28.86 3.87
CA VAL A 159 3.85 27.91 4.61
C VAL A 159 2.99 27.12 5.59
N GLY A 160 3.23 25.83 5.69
CA GLY A 160 2.39 24.94 6.50
C GLY A 160 1.25 24.26 5.74
N THR A 161 0.93 24.69 4.51
CA THR A 161 -0.09 24.03 3.70
C THR A 161 0.26 22.55 3.46
N LEU A 162 -0.73 21.66 3.66
CA LEU A 162 -0.60 20.23 3.51
C LEU A 162 -1.68 19.68 2.59
N ILE A 163 -1.24 19.08 1.49
CA ILE A 163 -2.09 18.50 0.45
C ILE A 163 -1.92 16.98 0.45
N ASP A 164 -3.03 16.23 0.47
CA ASP A 164 -3.07 14.78 0.28
C ASP A 164 -3.29 14.48 -1.21
N ALA A 165 -2.38 13.74 -1.81
CA ALA A 165 -2.33 13.53 -3.25
C ALA A 165 -1.86 12.13 -3.61
N GLU A 166 -2.10 11.72 -4.84
CA GLU A 166 -1.45 10.58 -5.47
C GLU A 166 -0.32 11.07 -6.38
N LEU A 167 0.88 10.61 -6.12
CA LEU A 167 2.04 10.80 -6.98
C LEU A 167 1.99 9.76 -8.10
N VAL A 168 1.89 10.20 -9.33
CA VAL A 168 1.81 9.32 -10.51
C VAL A 168 2.86 9.69 -11.54
N ALA A 169 3.30 8.70 -12.33
CA ALA A 169 4.05 8.98 -13.54
C ALA A 169 3.11 9.57 -14.58
N TRP A 170 3.63 10.49 -15.40
CA TRP A 170 2.88 11.24 -16.39
C TRP A 170 3.41 11.03 -17.79
N ASP A 171 2.54 10.82 -18.76
CA ASP A 171 2.88 10.82 -20.17
C ASP A 171 2.47 12.18 -20.78
N PRO A 172 3.43 13.08 -21.03
CA PRO A 172 3.11 14.40 -21.56
C PRO A 172 2.62 14.37 -23.03
N ASN A 173 2.96 13.33 -23.79
CA ASN A 173 2.54 13.21 -25.20
C ASN A 173 1.07 12.81 -25.30
N LEU A 174 0.63 11.92 -24.41
CA LEU A 174 -0.75 11.45 -24.35
C LEU A 174 -1.60 12.24 -23.35
N ASN A 175 -0.98 13.14 -22.58
CA ASN A 175 -1.61 13.93 -21.51
C ASN A 175 -2.40 13.07 -20.52
N GLN A 176 -1.79 11.96 -20.06
CA GLN A 176 -2.43 10.99 -19.18
C GLN A 176 -1.46 10.35 -18.19
N VAL A 177 -2.00 9.65 -17.19
CA VAL A 177 -1.21 8.87 -16.24
C VAL A 177 -0.47 7.74 -16.98
N ALA A 178 0.82 7.65 -16.75
CA ALA A 178 1.65 6.53 -17.22
C ALA A 178 1.56 5.35 -16.23
N GLY A 179 1.95 4.16 -16.68
CA GLY A 179 1.93 2.96 -15.83
C GLY A 179 2.88 3.06 -14.62
N PHE A 180 2.53 2.42 -13.52
CA PHE A 180 3.30 2.43 -12.27
C PHE A 180 4.78 2.01 -12.43
N ALA A 181 5.09 1.19 -13.42
CA ALA A 181 6.47 0.79 -13.73
C ALA A 181 7.39 2.00 -14.05
N ALA A 182 6.85 3.04 -14.70
CA ALA A 182 7.60 4.26 -14.96
C ALA A 182 7.96 5.01 -13.66
N LEU A 183 7.06 4.99 -12.68
CA LEU A 183 7.29 5.57 -11.36
C LEU A 183 8.36 4.80 -10.57
N GLN A 184 8.36 3.46 -10.66
CA GLN A 184 9.36 2.61 -10.00
C GLN A 184 10.79 2.90 -10.47
N THR A 185 10.97 3.37 -11.68
CA THR A 185 12.30 3.73 -12.22
C THR A 185 12.95 4.85 -11.39
N ARG A 186 12.15 5.80 -10.91
CA ARG A 186 12.62 6.89 -10.04
C ARG A 186 12.78 6.44 -8.58
N LEU A 187 11.84 5.66 -8.06
CA LEU A 187 11.85 5.15 -6.69
C LEU A 187 13.11 4.37 -6.32
N ASN A 188 13.61 3.59 -7.28
CA ASN A 188 14.79 2.75 -7.06
C ASN A 188 16.12 3.52 -7.15
N ARG A 189 16.09 4.84 -7.33
CA ARG A 189 17.29 5.69 -7.42
C ARG A 189 17.54 6.43 -6.12
N LYS A 190 18.78 6.41 -5.65
CA LYS A 190 19.21 7.21 -4.50
C LYS A 190 19.28 8.70 -4.83
N ARG A 191 19.61 9.04 -6.07
CA ARG A 191 19.66 10.41 -6.60
C ARG A 191 19.02 10.44 -7.98
N VAL A 192 18.22 11.46 -8.22
CA VAL A 192 17.53 11.70 -9.48
C VAL A 192 18.13 12.96 -10.10
N ASN A 193 18.58 12.83 -11.35
CA ASN A 193 19.14 13.95 -12.12
C ASN A 193 18.09 14.53 -13.10
N THR A 194 18.40 15.68 -13.68
CA THR A 194 17.50 16.38 -14.62
C THR A 194 17.15 15.55 -15.86
N ALA A 195 18.05 14.69 -16.33
CA ALA A 195 17.75 13.81 -17.46
C ALA A 195 16.66 12.79 -17.09
N LEU A 196 16.72 12.22 -15.89
CA LEU A 196 15.73 11.27 -15.40
C LEU A 196 14.38 11.94 -15.11
N THR A 197 14.36 13.17 -14.59
CA THR A 197 13.10 13.91 -14.38
C THR A 197 12.39 14.20 -15.70
N ARG A 198 13.16 14.53 -16.76
CA ARG A 198 12.60 14.76 -18.10
C ARG A 198 12.10 13.49 -18.79
N SER A 199 12.84 12.38 -18.66
CA SER A 199 12.46 11.10 -19.31
C SER A 199 11.33 10.35 -18.57
N HIS A 200 11.14 10.62 -17.28
CA HIS A 200 10.10 10.01 -16.43
C HIS A 200 9.39 11.10 -15.62
N PRO A 201 8.64 11.98 -16.29
CA PRO A 201 7.94 13.05 -15.61
C PRO A 201 6.85 12.51 -14.67
N VAL A 202 6.55 13.26 -13.64
CA VAL A 202 5.57 12.92 -12.62
C VAL A 202 4.69 14.12 -12.31
N VAL A 203 3.49 13.85 -11.82
CA VAL A 203 2.56 14.87 -11.31
C VAL A 203 1.96 14.42 -9.98
N LEU A 204 1.50 15.40 -9.20
CA LEU A 204 0.67 15.18 -8.04
C LEU A 204 -0.81 15.36 -8.43
N ILE A 205 -1.61 14.32 -8.25
CA ILE A 205 -3.06 14.39 -8.39
C ILE A 205 -3.65 14.60 -7.00
N ALA A 206 -3.98 15.85 -6.69
CA ALA A 206 -4.48 16.27 -5.39
C ALA A 206 -5.96 15.96 -5.23
N TYR A 207 -6.34 15.42 -4.09
CA TYR A 207 -7.74 15.07 -3.79
C TYR A 207 -8.22 15.53 -2.41
N ASP A 208 -7.35 16.04 -1.53
CA ASP A 208 -7.75 16.63 -0.25
C ASP A 208 -6.75 17.70 0.21
N LEU A 209 -7.26 18.68 0.97
CA LEU A 209 -6.48 19.73 1.61
C LEU A 209 -6.66 19.62 3.12
N LEU A 210 -5.59 19.28 3.83
CA LEU A 210 -5.65 18.98 5.25
C LEU A 210 -5.28 20.15 6.13
N ARG A 211 -4.47 21.06 5.59
CA ARG A 211 -4.07 22.30 6.27
C ARG A 211 -3.79 23.39 5.24
N LEU A 212 -4.21 24.61 5.52
CA LEU A 212 -3.93 25.79 4.71
C LEU A 212 -3.21 26.82 5.58
N GLY A 213 -1.90 26.97 5.40
CA GLY A 213 -1.09 27.72 6.36
C GLY A 213 -1.18 27.08 7.75
N ASP A 214 -1.61 27.86 8.73
CA ASP A 214 -1.79 27.40 10.12
C ASP A 214 -3.20 26.83 10.39
N GLU A 215 -4.15 26.95 9.44
CA GLU A 215 -5.53 26.48 9.59
C GLU A 215 -5.60 24.95 9.38
N ASP A 216 -5.91 24.18 10.44
CA ASP A 216 -6.18 22.74 10.35
C ASP A 216 -7.61 22.51 9.81
N LEU A 217 -7.71 21.90 8.64
CA LEU A 217 -8.99 21.69 7.95
C LEU A 217 -9.58 20.29 8.19
N ARG A 218 -8.91 19.42 8.89
CA ARG A 218 -9.33 18.01 9.05
C ARG A 218 -10.71 17.81 9.65
N GLN A 219 -11.15 18.74 10.49
CA GLN A 219 -12.49 18.72 11.11
C GLN A 219 -13.56 19.43 10.26
N GLN A 220 -13.20 20.01 9.13
CA GLN A 220 -14.17 20.55 8.18
C GLN A 220 -14.71 19.44 7.26
N ALA A 221 -15.91 19.63 6.73
CA ALA A 221 -16.50 18.76 5.73
C ALA A 221 -15.58 18.62 4.50
N LEU A 222 -15.52 17.42 3.90
CA LEU A 222 -14.72 17.18 2.70
C LEU A 222 -15.06 18.14 1.57
N SER A 223 -16.34 18.46 1.38
CA SER A 223 -16.81 19.43 0.38
C SER A 223 -16.14 20.80 0.54
N MET A 224 -16.03 21.31 1.77
CA MET A 224 -15.35 22.57 2.06
C MET A 224 -13.83 22.49 1.83
N ARG A 225 -13.20 21.41 2.26
CA ARG A 225 -11.77 21.19 2.03
C ARG A 225 -11.46 21.10 0.54
N ARG A 226 -12.35 20.48 -0.22
CA ARG A 226 -12.23 20.32 -1.67
C ARG A 226 -12.39 21.65 -2.41
N GLU A 227 -13.30 22.51 -1.98
CA GLU A 227 -13.48 23.86 -2.52
C GLU A 227 -12.22 24.71 -2.31
N LYS A 228 -11.68 24.72 -1.08
CA LYS A 228 -10.41 25.41 -0.79
C LYS A 228 -9.25 24.85 -1.62
N LEU A 229 -9.20 23.53 -1.82
CA LEU A 229 -8.20 22.88 -2.68
C LEU A 229 -8.35 23.32 -4.15
N HIS A 230 -9.57 23.45 -4.65
CA HIS A 230 -9.84 23.91 -6.01
C HIS A 230 -9.30 25.34 -6.23
N VAL A 231 -9.57 26.25 -5.29
CA VAL A 231 -9.05 27.63 -5.34
C VAL A 231 -7.52 27.65 -5.29
N LEU A 232 -6.92 26.79 -4.46
CA LEU A 232 -5.47 26.68 -4.35
C LEU A 232 -4.85 26.15 -5.63
N ALA A 233 -5.39 25.06 -6.18
CA ALA A 233 -4.86 24.39 -7.38
C ALA A 233 -4.93 25.28 -8.63
N ALA A 234 -5.90 26.16 -8.73
CA ALA A 234 -6.00 27.13 -9.82
C ALA A 234 -4.78 28.08 -9.89
N LYS A 235 -4.06 28.26 -8.78
CA LYS A 235 -2.81 29.04 -8.70
C LYS A 235 -1.56 28.23 -9.03
N LEU A 236 -1.68 26.91 -9.08
CA LEU A 236 -0.58 25.94 -9.19
C LEU A 236 -0.70 25.13 -10.48
N SER A 237 -0.30 25.71 -11.61
CA SER A 237 -0.32 24.97 -12.87
C SER A 237 0.92 24.09 -13.04
N GLY A 238 0.76 22.91 -13.65
CA GLY A 238 1.83 22.03 -14.11
C GLY A 238 2.08 20.79 -13.23
N ALA A 239 2.75 20.90 -12.08
CA ALA A 239 3.10 19.74 -11.27
C ALA A 239 1.98 19.25 -10.31
N LEU A 240 0.96 20.07 -10.07
CA LEU A 240 -0.22 19.73 -9.27
C LEU A 240 -1.48 19.78 -10.14
N MET A 241 -2.20 18.67 -10.18
CA MET A 241 -3.49 18.54 -10.84
C MET A 241 -4.56 18.18 -9.81
N LEU A 242 -5.79 18.61 -10.03
CA LEU A 242 -6.93 18.15 -9.21
C LEU A 242 -7.40 16.79 -9.70
N SER A 243 -7.65 15.86 -8.78
CA SER A 243 -8.39 14.64 -9.09
C SER A 243 -9.78 14.99 -9.58
N PRO A 244 -10.23 14.54 -10.76
CA PRO A 244 -11.61 14.72 -11.19
C PRO A 244 -12.58 14.17 -10.14
N CYS A 245 -13.66 14.89 -9.90
CA CYS A 245 -14.66 14.54 -8.91
C CYS A 245 -16.03 14.48 -9.58
N PHE A 246 -16.73 13.36 -9.40
CA PHE A 246 -18.05 13.10 -9.98
C PHE A 246 -19.11 13.09 -8.88
N SER A 247 -20.22 13.77 -9.14
CA SER A 247 -21.41 13.69 -8.31
C SER A 247 -22.31 12.56 -8.82
N LEU A 248 -22.88 11.77 -7.92
CA LEU A 248 -23.80 10.71 -8.26
C LEU A 248 -25.24 11.17 -8.13
N SER A 249 -26.07 10.86 -9.12
CA SER A 249 -27.53 10.95 -9.00
C SER A 249 -28.12 9.66 -8.42
N ARG A 250 -27.60 8.54 -8.84
CA ARG A 250 -28.04 7.18 -8.43
C ARG A 250 -26.83 6.26 -8.23
N TRP A 251 -26.96 5.30 -7.35
CA TRP A 251 -25.90 4.32 -7.11
C TRP A 251 -25.59 3.46 -8.34
N THR A 252 -26.56 3.26 -9.24
CA THR A 252 -26.38 2.52 -10.50
C THR A 252 -25.36 3.17 -11.44
N ASP A 253 -25.11 4.47 -11.30
CA ASP A 253 -24.19 5.20 -12.17
C ASP A 253 -22.72 4.85 -11.90
N LEU A 254 -22.43 4.22 -10.75
CA LEU A 254 -21.07 3.79 -10.37
C LEU A 254 -20.48 2.73 -11.30
N ALA A 255 -21.30 1.82 -11.85
CA ALA A 255 -20.82 0.74 -12.69
C ALA A 255 -20.16 1.28 -13.97
N GLU A 256 -20.77 2.29 -14.58
CA GLU A 256 -20.24 2.95 -15.77
C GLU A 256 -18.95 3.70 -15.45
N LEU A 257 -18.91 4.47 -14.36
CA LEU A 257 -17.66 5.12 -13.91
C LEU A 257 -16.55 4.11 -13.66
N ARG A 258 -16.86 2.98 -13.00
CA ARG A 258 -15.87 1.92 -12.77
C ARG A 258 -15.30 1.35 -14.07
N HIS A 259 -16.12 1.19 -15.09
CA HIS A 259 -15.68 0.74 -16.42
C HIS A 259 -14.70 1.75 -17.04
N GLN A 260 -15.02 3.05 -16.98
CA GLN A 260 -14.16 4.13 -17.48
C GLN A 260 -12.82 4.20 -16.74
N ALA A 261 -12.76 3.87 -15.45
CA ALA A 261 -11.52 3.88 -14.66
C ALA A 261 -10.40 3.02 -15.28
N SER A 262 -10.75 1.88 -15.90
CA SER A 262 -9.75 0.99 -16.54
C SER A 262 -9.07 1.64 -17.75
N GLN A 263 -9.81 2.44 -18.51
CA GLN A 263 -9.29 3.16 -19.68
C GLN A 263 -8.31 4.28 -19.29
N LEU A 264 -8.47 4.82 -18.09
CA LEU A 264 -7.62 5.88 -17.52
C LEU A 264 -6.45 5.35 -16.68
N ARG A 265 -6.22 4.03 -16.67
CA ARG A 265 -5.20 3.36 -15.83
C ARG A 265 -5.40 3.63 -14.33
N ALA A 266 -6.64 3.82 -13.91
CA ALA A 266 -7.00 3.89 -12.51
C ALA A 266 -7.36 2.49 -11.97
N GLU A 267 -7.00 2.22 -10.71
CA GLU A 267 -7.29 0.93 -10.04
C GLU A 267 -8.77 0.73 -9.70
N GLY A 268 -9.63 1.70 -10.01
CA GLY A 268 -11.05 1.69 -9.69
C GLY A 268 -11.56 3.05 -9.23
N LEU A 269 -12.45 3.04 -8.26
CA LEU A 269 -13.11 4.23 -7.72
C LEU A 269 -12.81 4.44 -6.24
N MET A 270 -12.82 5.70 -5.83
CA MET A 270 -12.90 6.15 -4.44
C MET A 270 -14.25 6.82 -4.24
N LEU A 271 -15.00 6.37 -3.24
CA LEU A 271 -16.25 6.98 -2.80
C LEU A 271 -15.99 7.69 -1.48
N LYS A 272 -16.35 8.96 -1.39
CA LYS A 272 -16.09 9.78 -0.20
C LYS A 272 -17.35 10.54 0.16
N HIS A 273 -17.81 10.43 1.41
CA HIS A 273 -18.97 11.21 1.86
C HIS A 273 -18.60 12.69 1.93
N ARG A 274 -19.45 13.56 1.38
CA ARG A 274 -19.18 15.01 1.21
C ARG A 274 -19.01 15.76 2.51
N ASP A 275 -19.70 15.31 3.56
CA ASP A 275 -19.66 15.93 4.89
C ASP A 275 -18.64 15.24 5.83
N SER A 276 -17.85 14.28 5.31
CA SER A 276 -16.91 13.56 6.15
C SER A 276 -15.73 14.43 6.58
N HIS A 277 -15.38 14.32 7.86
CA HIS A 277 -14.11 14.80 8.39
C HIS A 277 -12.98 13.89 7.95
N TYR A 278 -11.75 14.41 7.95
CA TYR A 278 -10.58 13.58 7.67
C TYR A 278 -10.28 12.66 8.85
N GLY A 279 -10.56 11.38 8.69
CA GLY A 279 -10.39 10.37 9.74
C GLY A 279 -8.95 9.92 9.95
N LEU A 280 -8.74 9.12 11.00
CA LEU A 280 -7.47 8.50 11.32
C LEU A 280 -7.52 7.00 11.00
N GLY A 281 -6.62 6.54 10.13
CA GLY A 281 -6.59 5.13 9.74
C GLY A 281 -7.91 4.69 9.08
N ARG A 282 -8.32 3.43 9.28
CA ARG A 282 -9.64 2.92 8.86
C ARG A 282 -10.66 3.20 9.95
N SER A 283 -11.38 4.29 9.83
CA SER A 283 -12.51 4.59 10.71
C SER A 283 -13.83 4.14 10.11
N LYS A 284 -14.75 3.67 10.96
CA LYS A 284 -16.15 3.47 10.56
C LYS A 284 -16.78 4.83 10.28
N MET A 285 -17.78 4.86 9.41
CA MET A 285 -18.44 6.08 8.95
C MET A 285 -19.05 6.92 10.07
N TYR A 286 -19.46 6.29 11.16
CA TYR A 286 -20.01 6.95 12.36
C TYR A 286 -19.14 6.66 13.56
N GLN A 287 -18.58 7.69 14.18
CA GLN A 287 -17.95 7.62 15.50
C GLN A 287 -18.35 8.86 16.32
N GLY A 288 -19.22 8.68 17.29
CA GLY A 288 -19.64 9.74 18.21
C GLY A 288 -20.36 10.91 17.51
N ASP A 289 -19.75 12.05 17.53
CA ASP A 289 -20.28 13.35 17.13
C ASP A 289 -20.15 13.69 15.63
N GLY A 290 -19.86 12.72 14.73
CA GLY A 290 -19.76 13.03 13.30
C GLY A 290 -19.33 11.90 12.39
N LEU A 291 -19.44 12.17 11.07
CA LEU A 291 -18.97 11.31 9.99
C LEU A 291 -17.45 11.40 9.89
N ARG A 292 -16.75 10.44 10.47
CA ARG A 292 -15.29 10.37 10.36
C ARG A 292 -14.86 9.30 9.37
N GLY A 293 -13.94 9.66 8.49
CA GLY A 293 -13.33 8.70 7.59
C GLY A 293 -14.13 8.38 6.35
N GLY A 294 -15.40 8.26 6.33
CA GLY A 294 -16.37 8.06 5.22
C GLY A 294 -15.83 7.80 3.80
N TRP A 295 -14.70 7.06 3.70
CA TRP A 295 -13.99 6.79 2.46
C TRP A 295 -14.05 5.29 2.14
N TRP A 296 -14.45 4.97 0.91
CA TRP A 296 -14.57 3.62 0.40
C TRP A 296 -13.82 3.50 -0.93
N LYS A 297 -13.26 2.32 -1.20
CA LYS A 297 -12.58 2.01 -2.44
C LYS A 297 -13.27 0.84 -3.12
N TRP A 298 -13.59 1.01 -4.38
CA TRP A 298 -14.09 -0.05 -5.25
C TRP A 298 -13.08 -0.32 -6.35
N LYS A 299 -12.24 -1.29 -6.12
CA LYS A 299 -11.20 -1.67 -7.08
C LYS A 299 -11.78 -2.36 -8.30
N GLN A 300 -11.04 -2.31 -9.41
CA GLN A 300 -11.28 -3.20 -10.54
C GLN A 300 -11.18 -4.66 -10.10
N ASP A 301 -11.89 -5.54 -10.81
CA ASP A 301 -11.75 -6.96 -10.59
C ASP A 301 -10.31 -7.38 -10.97
N PRO A 302 -9.68 -8.22 -10.16
CA PRO A 302 -8.36 -8.69 -10.49
C PRO A 302 -8.39 -9.57 -11.72
N PHE A 303 -7.30 -9.61 -12.45
CA PHE A 303 -7.07 -10.67 -13.42
C PHE A 303 -6.99 -12.01 -12.70
N THR A 304 -7.48 -13.06 -13.35
CA THR A 304 -7.40 -14.43 -12.83
C THR A 304 -6.80 -15.38 -13.84
N LEU A 305 -6.15 -16.41 -13.35
CA LEU A 305 -5.71 -17.55 -14.13
C LEU A 305 -5.70 -18.81 -13.26
N ASP A 306 -5.88 -19.96 -13.88
CA ASP A 306 -5.76 -21.26 -13.23
C ASP A 306 -4.33 -21.80 -13.37
N ALA A 307 -3.64 -21.93 -12.24
CA ALA A 307 -2.25 -22.37 -12.20
C ALA A 307 -2.06 -23.59 -11.29
N VAL A 308 -1.05 -24.39 -11.59
CA VAL A 308 -0.74 -25.61 -10.87
C VAL A 308 0.32 -25.36 -9.82
N LEU A 309 0.12 -25.88 -8.60
CA LEU A 309 1.10 -25.85 -7.53
C LEU A 309 2.25 -26.80 -7.84
N ILE A 310 3.48 -26.28 -7.87
CA ILE A 310 4.70 -27.05 -8.17
C ILE A 310 5.74 -27.04 -7.05
N TYR A 311 5.81 -25.96 -6.25
CA TYR A 311 6.72 -25.87 -5.10
C TYR A 311 5.99 -25.31 -3.88
N ALA A 312 6.44 -25.76 -2.71
CA ALA A 312 5.95 -25.26 -1.43
C ALA A 312 7.11 -25.02 -0.45
N GLN A 313 6.96 -24.00 0.40
CA GLN A 313 7.86 -23.70 1.50
C GLN A 313 7.09 -23.57 2.80
N ALA A 314 7.74 -23.87 3.93
CA ALA A 314 7.16 -23.68 5.24
C ALA A 314 6.92 -22.19 5.51
N GLY A 315 5.83 -21.89 6.19
CA GLY A 315 5.50 -20.55 6.63
C GLY A 315 6.38 -20.07 7.79
N HIS A 316 6.00 -18.93 8.36
CA HIS A 316 6.70 -18.31 9.49
C HIS A 316 5.79 -18.13 10.70
N GLY A 317 6.39 -18.01 11.88
CA GLY A 317 5.67 -17.77 13.12
C GLY A 317 4.71 -18.92 13.47
N ARG A 318 3.43 -18.62 13.68
CA ARG A 318 2.40 -19.65 14.02
C ARG A 318 2.21 -20.72 12.95
N ARG A 319 2.61 -20.45 11.71
CA ARG A 319 2.48 -21.35 10.55
C ARG A 319 3.80 -22.00 10.15
N ALA A 320 4.84 -21.95 11.01
CA ALA A 320 6.17 -22.52 10.71
C ALA A 320 6.15 -24.03 10.44
N ASN A 321 5.16 -24.75 10.98
CA ASN A 321 4.99 -26.19 10.78
C ASN A 321 4.08 -26.55 9.59
N LEU A 322 3.56 -25.56 8.86
CA LEU A 322 2.69 -25.74 7.71
C LEU A 322 3.35 -25.16 6.47
N TYR A 323 3.14 -25.79 5.33
CA TYR A 323 3.49 -25.20 4.05
C TYR A 323 2.47 -24.14 3.70
N THR A 324 2.90 -22.89 3.56
CA THR A 324 2.02 -21.75 3.30
C THR A 324 2.55 -20.78 2.25
N ASP A 325 3.77 -20.97 1.79
CA ASP A 325 4.35 -20.21 0.68
C ASP A 325 4.41 -21.12 -0.55
N TYR A 326 3.58 -20.84 -1.53
CA TYR A 326 3.33 -21.69 -2.67
C TYR A 326 3.86 -21.08 -3.96
N THR A 327 4.49 -21.89 -4.82
CA THR A 327 4.88 -21.47 -6.17
C THR A 327 4.00 -22.17 -7.19
N PHE A 328 3.41 -21.37 -8.04
CA PHE A 328 2.49 -21.80 -9.10
C PHE A 328 3.13 -21.73 -10.47
N ALA A 329 2.70 -22.62 -11.36
CA ALA A 329 3.17 -22.72 -12.72
C ALA A 329 1.99 -22.76 -13.70
N VAL A 330 2.27 -22.32 -14.92
CA VAL A 330 1.40 -22.50 -16.08
C VAL A 330 2.00 -23.52 -17.04
N ARG A 331 1.16 -24.08 -17.90
CA ARG A 331 1.58 -25.03 -18.90
C ARG A 331 2.34 -24.35 -20.04
N SER A 332 3.36 -25.04 -20.56
CA SER A 332 4.07 -24.69 -21.80
C SER A 332 4.34 -25.93 -22.62
N PRO A 333 4.77 -25.81 -23.89
CA PRO A 333 5.18 -26.96 -24.69
C PRO A 333 6.28 -27.81 -24.05
N ASN A 334 7.13 -27.19 -23.24
CA ASN A 334 8.27 -27.83 -22.58
C ASN A 334 8.00 -28.22 -21.12
N GLY A 335 6.73 -28.26 -20.69
CA GLY A 335 6.34 -28.62 -19.32
C GLY A 335 5.85 -27.41 -18.50
N TRP A 336 5.98 -27.47 -17.19
CA TRP A 336 5.50 -26.46 -16.26
C TRP A 336 6.49 -25.30 -16.10
N LEU A 337 6.03 -24.09 -16.40
CA LEU A 337 6.79 -22.85 -16.20
C LEU A 337 6.38 -22.15 -14.91
N SER A 338 7.32 -22.03 -13.97
CA SER A 338 7.11 -21.26 -12.74
C SER A 338 6.76 -19.81 -13.06
N LEU A 339 5.64 -19.34 -12.49
CA LEU A 339 5.07 -18.03 -12.77
C LEU A 339 5.08 -17.11 -11.55
N ALA A 340 4.50 -17.54 -10.43
CA ALA A 340 4.27 -16.68 -9.29
C ALA A 340 4.35 -17.43 -7.96
N LYS A 341 4.67 -16.67 -6.89
CA LYS A 341 4.51 -17.12 -5.51
C LYS A 341 3.31 -16.45 -4.89
N ALA A 342 2.46 -17.22 -4.20
CA ALA A 342 1.38 -16.70 -3.39
C ALA A 342 1.35 -17.37 -2.02
N TYR A 343 1.00 -16.60 -0.98
CA TYR A 343 0.97 -17.02 0.42
C TYR A 343 -0.29 -16.59 1.15
N SER A 344 -1.26 -16.04 0.45
CA SER A 344 -2.53 -15.55 0.99
C SER A 344 -3.72 -16.00 0.13
N GLY A 345 -4.90 -16.02 0.74
CA GLY A 345 -6.16 -16.28 0.06
C GLY A 345 -6.85 -17.57 0.51
N LEU A 346 -6.15 -18.54 1.06
CA LEU A 346 -6.76 -19.75 1.62
C LEU A 346 -7.12 -19.58 3.10
N SER A 347 -8.20 -20.21 3.51
CA SER A 347 -8.58 -20.38 4.91
C SER A 347 -7.61 -21.31 5.66
N ASP A 348 -7.61 -21.24 6.99
CA ASP A 348 -6.77 -22.15 7.81
C ASP A 348 -7.14 -23.63 7.62
N ALA A 349 -8.38 -23.95 7.29
CA ALA A 349 -8.80 -25.31 6.95
C ALA A 349 -8.21 -25.78 5.63
N GLU A 350 -8.31 -24.98 4.59
CA GLU A 350 -7.71 -25.28 3.28
C GLU A 350 -6.20 -25.38 3.35
N ILE A 351 -5.52 -24.51 4.12
CA ILE A 351 -4.06 -24.59 4.33
C ILE A 351 -3.67 -25.96 4.90
N ARG A 352 -4.40 -26.48 5.91
CA ARG A 352 -4.12 -27.79 6.49
C ARG A 352 -4.31 -28.93 5.49
N GLU A 353 -5.34 -28.82 4.66
CA GLU A 353 -5.61 -29.84 3.63
C GLU A 353 -4.54 -29.82 2.53
N VAL A 354 -4.16 -28.62 2.06
CA VAL A 354 -3.06 -28.45 1.09
C VAL A 354 -1.74 -28.94 1.69
N ASP A 355 -1.43 -28.62 2.96
CA ASP A 355 -0.25 -29.12 3.66
C ASP A 355 -0.20 -30.66 3.69
N ALA A 356 -1.32 -31.30 4.05
CA ALA A 356 -1.40 -32.76 4.07
C ALA A 356 -1.20 -33.36 2.67
N ARG A 357 -1.69 -32.70 1.63
CA ARG A 357 -1.49 -33.14 0.23
C ARG A 357 -0.03 -32.96 -0.18
N ILE A 358 0.59 -31.81 0.11
CA ILE A 358 2.00 -31.53 -0.19
C ILE A 358 2.90 -32.60 0.43
N ARG A 359 2.68 -32.97 1.71
CA ARG A 359 3.46 -34.00 2.39
C ARG A 359 3.37 -35.37 1.71
N LYS A 360 2.23 -35.70 1.12
CA LYS A 360 2.00 -36.95 0.40
C LYS A 360 2.58 -36.97 -1.01
N THR A 361 2.65 -35.79 -1.64
CA THR A 361 3.03 -35.65 -3.05
C THR A 361 4.38 -34.96 -3.26
N THR A 362 5.15 -34.75 -2.20
CA THR A 362 6.53 -34.27 -2.29
C THR A 362 7.40 -35.30 -2.98
N ARG A 363 8.03 -34.93 -4.10
CA ARG A 363 8.95 -35.77 -4.88
C ARG A 363 10.40 -35.56 -4.47
N GLU A 364 10.77 -34.28 -4.26
CA GLU A 364 12.14 -33.87 -3.96
C GLU A 364 12.17 -32.74 -2.96
N GLN A 365 13.33 -32.52 -2.36
CA GLN A 365 13.56 -31.44 -1.42
C GLN A 365 14.85 -30.68 -1.74
N PHE A 366 14.77 -29.36 -1.92
CA PHE A 366 15.93 -28.48 -2.07
C PHE A 366 15.93 -27.45 -0.92
N GLY A 367 16.70 -27.70 0.10
CA GLY A 367 16.71 -26.88 1.31
C GLY A 367 15.29 -26.74 1.91
N PRO A 368 14.76 -25.51 2.04
CA PRO A 368 13.41 -25.28 2.56
C PRO A 368 12.29 -25.57 1.54
N VAL A 369 12.62 -25.76 0.26
CA VAL A 369 11.66 -25.94 -0.84
C VAL A 369 11.32 -27.41 -1.00
N ARG A 370 10.02 -27.72 -1.10
CA ARG A 370 9.50 -29.02 -1.52
C ARG A 370 9.08 -28.94 -2.98
N VAL A 371 9.56 -29.87 -3.79
CA VAL A 371 9.06 -30.11 -5.14
C VAL A 371 7.83 -30.99 -5.01
N VAL A 372 6.69 -30.47 -5.41
CA VAL A 372 5.40 -31.15 -5.28
C VAL A 372 4.98 -31.72 -6.63
N GLU A 373 4.40 -32.91 -6.62
CA GLU A 373 3.80 -33.45 -7.82
C GLU A 373 2.67 -32.54 -8.32
N PRO A 374 2.71 -32.08 -9.58
CA PRO A 374 1.66 -31.27 -10.15
C PRO A 374 0.32 -32.02 -10.13
N SER A 375 -0.57 -31.68 -9.19
CA SER A 375 -1.87 -32.37 -9.02
C SER A 375 -2.97 -31.45 -8.47
N MET A 376 -2.63 -30.21 -8.16
CA MET A 376 -3.55 -29.26 -7.55
C MET A 376 -3.59 -27.97 -8.38
N VAL A 377 -4.78 -27.63 -8.88
CA VAL A 377 -5.05 -26.40 -9.64
C VAL A 377 -5.66 -25.35 -8.71
N PHE A 378 -5.15 -24.13 -8.80
CA PHE A 378 -5.65 -22.98 -8.03
C PHE A 378 -5.97 -21.82 -8.96
N GLU A 379 -7.07 -21.16 -8.71
CA GLU A 379 -7.35 -19.86 -9.31
C GLU A 379 -6.53 -18.79 -8.60
N ILE A 380 -5.61 -18.18 -9.34
CA ILE A 380 -4.71 -17.13 -8.86
C ILE A 380 -5.20 -15.79 -9.37
N ALA A 381 -5.51 -14.87 -8.44
CA ALA A 381 -5.82 -13.49 -8.75
C ALA A 381 -4.57 -12.63 -8.67
N PHE A 382 -4.50 -11.60 -9.52
CA PHE A 382 -3.43 -10.61 -9.49
C PHE A 382 -3.91 -9.26 -10.04
N GLU A 383 -3.25 -8.17 -9.67
CA GLU A 383 -3.71 -6.81 -10.02
C GLU A 383 -3.09 -6.28 -11.30
N ALA A 384 -1.92 -6.78 -11.71
CA ALA A 384 -1.27 -6.43 -12.97
C ALA A 384 -0.30 -7.52 -13.40
N ILE A 385 0.01 -7.54 -14.69
CA ILE A 385 1.02 -8.38 -15.32
C ILE A 385 2.02 -7.50 -16.07
N ALA A 386 3.30 -7.79 -15.93
CA ALA A 386 4.37 -7.05 -16.61
C ALA A 386 5.46 -8.01 -17.10
N PRO A 387 6.16 -7.68 -18.22
CA PRO A 387 7.31 -8.46 -18.69
C PRO A 387 8.40 -8.53 -17.61
N SER A 388 9.03 -9.70 -17.46
CA SER A 388 10.06 -9.91 -16.46
C SER A 388 11.11 -10.92 -16.93
N LYS A 389 12.34 -10.49 -17.03
CA LYS A 389 13.50 -11.37 -17.31
C LYS A 389 13.88 -12.28 -16.13
N ARG A 390 13.33 -12.04 -14.94
CA ARG A 390 13.62 -12.80 -13.72
C ARG A 390 12.77 -14.05 -13.57
N HIS A 391 11.62 -14.09 -14.22
CA HIS A 391 10.68 -15.21 -14.16
C HIS A 391 10.78 -16.07 -15.41
N LYS A 392 10.77 -17.40 -15.24
CA LYS A 392 10.86 -18.35 -16.35
C LYS A 392 9.71 -18.21 -17.34
N ALA A 393 8.53 -17.84 -16.86
CA ALA A 393 7.36 -17.56 -17.70
C ALA A 393 7.42 -16.22 -18.45
N GLY A 394 8.49 -15.42 -18.28
CA GLY A 394 8.65 -14.13 -18.95
C GLY A 394 7.82 -12.99 -18.36
N PHE A 395 6.99 -13.25 -17.35
CA PHE A 395 6.10 -12.29 -16.73
C PHE A 395 6.23 -12.27 -15.21
N ALA A 396 5.97 -11.12 -14.61
CA ALA A 396 5.78 -10.91 -13.18
C ALA A 396 4.32 -10.51 -12.91
N LEU A 397 3.72 -11.11 -11.92
CA LEU A 397 2.36 -10.78 -11.46
C LEU A 397 2.43 -9.85 -10.24
N ARG A 398 1.60 -8.81 -10.20
CA ARG A 398 1.50 -7.88 -9.08
C ARG A 398 0.47 -8.37 -8.07
N PHE A 399 0.89 -8.56 -6.82
CA PHE A 399 0.06 -9.03 -5.71
C PHE A 399 -0.68 -10.35 -5.99
N PRO A 400 0.02 -11.41 -6.43
CA PRO A 400 -0.62 -12.69 -6.67
C PRO A 400 -1.15 -13.28 -5.36
N ARG A 401 -2.38 -13.78 -5.41
CA ARG A 401 -3.05 -14.44 -4.29
C ARG A 401 -3.96 -15.56 -4.79
N MET A 402 -4.14 -16.57 -3.99
CA MET A 402 -5.10 -17.65 -4.28
C MET A 402 -6.52 -17.12 -4.04
N LEU A 403 -7.43 -17.31 -5.00
CA LEU A 403 -8.86 -17.09 -4.77
C LEU A 403 -9.51 -18.35 -4.23
N ARG A 404 -9.21 -19.48 -4.84
CA ARG A 404 -9.75 -20.78 -4.43
C ARG A 404 -8.94 -21.93 -4.99
N TRP A 405 -9.06 -23.08 -4.36
CA TRP A 405 -8.61 -24.36 -4.89
C TRP A 405 -9.65 -24.88 -5.90
N ARG A 406 -9.23 -25.08 -7.14
CA ARG A 406 -10.06 -25.58 -8.26
C ARG A 406 -10.11 -27.12 -8.24
N ARG A 407 -10.88 -27.67 -7.28
CA ARG A 407 -11.08 -29.12 -7.16
C ARG A 407 -11.87 -29.73 -8.31
N ASP A 408 -12.56 -28.88 -9.06
CA ASP A 408 -13.33 -29.17 -10.25
C ASP A 408 -12.47 -29.32 -11.50
N LYS A 409 -11.20 -28.92 -11.45
CA LYS A 409 -10.27 -28.93 -12.59
C LYS A 409 -9.17 -29.97 -12.45
N ARG A 410 -8.85 -30.61 -13.58
CA ARG A 410 -7.64 -31.42 -13.76
C ARG A 410 -6.46 -30.53 -14.09
N ILE A 411 -5.25 -31.06 -14.00
CA ILE A 411 -4.03 -30.30 -14.32
C ILE A 411 -3.95 -29.92 -15.80
N GLU A 412 -4.59 -30.71 -16.68
CA GLU A 412 -4.70 -30.43 -18.11
C GLU A 412 -5.57 -29.21 -18.40
N ASP A 413 -6.49 -28.85 -17.49
CA ASP A 413 -7.38 -27.71 -17.59
C ASP A 413 -6.73 -26.41 -17.06
N ALA A 414 -5.52 -26.48 -16.54
CA ALA A 414 -4.77 -25.30 -16.10
C ALA A 414 -4.38 -24.43 -17.30
N ASP A 415 -4.34 -23.14 -17.06
CA ASP A 415 -3.99 -22.16 -18.08
C ASP A 415 -2.55 -22.33 -18.58
N SER A 416 -2.34 -21.87 -19.79
CA SER A 416 -1.04 -21.97 -20.48
C SER A 416 -0.34 -20.61 -20.58
N ILE A 417 0.88 -20.64 -21.08
CA ILE A 417 1.68 -19.42 -21.33
C ILE A 417 1.00 -18.49 -22.34
N GLU A 418 0.23 -19.03 -23.30
CA GLU A 418 -0.54 -18.26 -24.27
C GLU A 418 -1.59 -17.39 -23.56
N ARG A 419 -2.24 -17.95 -22.53
CA ARG A 419 -3.21 -17.20 -21.71
C ARG A 419 -2.56 -16.00 -21.01
N LEU A 420 -1.32 -16.14 -20.53
CA LEU A 420 -0.58 -15.00 -19.98
C LEU A 420 -0.33 -13.92 -21.02
N HIS A 421 0.03 -14.29 -22.23
CA HIS A 421 0.21 -13.35 -23.34
C HIS A 421 -1.09 -12.63 -23.72
N GLU A 422 -2.22 -13.31 -23.66
CA GLU A 422 -3.54 -12.70 -23.88
C GLU A 422 -3.85 -11.69 -22.78
N LEU A 423 -3.72 -12.10 -21.51
CA LEU A 423 -3.95 -11.22 -20.37
C LEU A 423 -3.05 -9.98 -20.42
N TYR A 424 -1.79 -10.14 -20.80
CA TYR A 424 -0.88 -9.02 -20.98
C TYR A 424 -1.33 -8.05 -22.07
N ARG A 425 -1.76 -8.56 -23.23
CA ARG A 425 -2.32 -7.72 -24.33
C ARG A 425 -3.58 -6.97 -23.88
N MET A 426 -4.43 -7.58 -23.06
CA MET A 426 -5.63 -6.93 -22.51
C MET A 426 -5.32 -5.75 -21.60
N THR A 427 -4.11 -5.65 -21.04
CA THR A 427 -3.70 -4.49 -20.21
C THR A 427 -3.38 -3.25 -21.03
N GLY A 428 -3.38 -3.31 -22.36
CA GLY A 428 -3.04 -2.19 -23.25
C GLY A 428 -1.57 -1.80 -23.19
N ALA A 429 -0.69 -2.73 -22.81
CA ALA A 429 0.74 -2.53 -22.68
C ALA A 429 1.51 -3.07 -23.89
#